data_6e251a3f9c5c80410d69f8997671f56f
#
_entry.id   6e251a3f9c5c80410d69f8997671f56f
#
_cell.length_a   1.000
_cell.length_b   1.000
_cell.length_c   1.000
_cell.angle_alpha   90.00
_cell.angle_beta   90.00
_cell.angle_gamma   90.00
#
_symmetry.space_group_name_H-M   'P 1'
#
loop_
_entity.id
_entity.type
_entity.pdbx_description
1 polymer ?
#
loop_
_entity_poly.entity_id
_entity_poly.type
_entity_poly.pdbx_seq_one_letter_code
_entity_poly.pdbx_strand_id
1 'polypeptide(L)'
;YKDNILFSIGEYRQRFLAQKKDSFFGKIISINIKDKKFNMVSMGHRNPQGLVYIKKDDTILSTEHGPKGGDEVNKIEIGKNYGWPIASYGRHSDDKFREDSPLLKSHKKNGFVEPLKYFVPSIGISQIIEVPSRFGDDYNVFVTSMGKNLKFNKDKEPVGRTIYQLKFNSDYSKLR
;
A
#
# COMPACT_ATOMS: atom_id res chain seq x y z
N TYR A 1 -11.83 -0.50 13.31
CA TYR A 1 -12.69 -0.81 12.19
C TYR A 1 -13.86 -1.71 12.62
N LYS A 2 -15.06 -1.16 12.81
CA LYS A 2 -16.32 -1.93 13.04
C LYS A 2 -16.15 -3.10 14.04
N ASP A 3 -15.75 -2.83 15.28
CA ASP A 3 -15.42 -3.84 16.31
C ASP A 3 -14.28 -4.83 15.93
N ASN A 4 -13.48 -4.50 14.94
CA ASN A 4 -12.32 -5.27 14.55
C ASN A 4 -11.04 -4.45 14.66
N ILE A 5 -9.92 -5.14 14.91
CA ILE A 5 -8.58 -4.60 14.75
C ILE A 5 -8.10 -4.99 13.35
N LEU A 6 -7.57 -4.03 12.60
CA LEU A 6 -6.96 -4.27 11.29
C LEU A 6 -5.46 -4.48 11.45
N PHE A 7 -4.94 -5.44 10.69
CA PHE A 7 -3.51 -5.72 10.60
C PHE A 7 -3.09 -5.82 9.15
N SER A 8 -1.93 -5.27 8.84
CA SER A 8 -1.24 -5.50 7.59
C SER A 8 -0.05 -6.44 7.78
N ILE A 9 0.11 -7.41 6.90
CA ILE A 9 1.16 -8.42 6.97
C ILE A 9 1.90 -8.43 5.64
N GLY A 10 3.20 -8.19 5.68
CA GLY A 10 4.06 -8.24 4.50
C GLY A 10 4.28 -9.67 3.97
N GLU A 11 4.90 -9.78 2.81
CA GLU A 11 5.15 -11.07 2.14
C GLU A 11 6.39 -11.82 2.65
N TYR A 12 7.25 -11.16 3.45
CA TYR A 12 8.44 -11.73 4.10
C TYR A 12 9.36 -12.52 3.15
N ARG A 13 9.56 -12.04 1.91
CA ARG A 13 10.27 -12.70 0.81
C ARG A 13 9.63 -14.00 0.31
N GLN A 14 8.42 -14.29 0.77
CA GLN A 14 7.58 -15.40 0.31
C GLN A 14 6.53 -14.89 -0.70
N ARG A 15 7.02 -14.13 -1.71
CA ARG A 15 6.21 -13.32 -2.62
C ARG A 15 4.96 -14.01 -3.18
N PHE A 16 5.07 -15.29 -3.57
CA PHE A 16 3.94 -16.02 -4.16
C PHE A 16 2.85 -16.39 -3.15
N LEU A 17 3.17 -16.38 -1.84
CA LEU A 17 2.17 -16.58 -0.79
C LEU A 17 1.20 -15.40 -0.69
N ALA A 18 1.57 -14.22 -1.22
CA ALA A 18 0.64 -13.09 -1.33
C ALA A 18 -0.60 -13.43 -2.18
N GLN A 19 -0.47 -14.36 -3.13
CA GLN A 19 -1.57 -14.84 -3.98
C GLN A 19 -2.30 -16.09 -3.43
N LYS A 20 -1.82 -16.69 -2.34
CA LYS A 20 -2.47 -17.86 -1.73
C LYS A 20 -3.50 -17.41 -0.70
N LYS A 21 -4.76 -17.90 -0.83
CA LYS A 21 -5.86 -17.54 0.08
C LYS A 21 -5.70 -18.13 1.47
N ASP A 22 -4.99 -19.23 1.59
CA ASP A 22 -4.70 -19.97 2.83
C ASP A 22 -3.43 -19.51 3.55
N SER A 23 -2.80 -18.43 3.08
CA SER A 23 -1.61 -17.83 3.68
C SER A 23 -1.92 -16.45 4.26
N PHE A 24 -1.29 -16.11 5.38
CA PHE A 24 -1.34 -14.75 5.96
C PHE A 24 -0.37 -13.77 5.30
N PHE A 25 0.60 -14.24 4.54
CA PHE A 25 1.60 -13.36 3.91
C PHE A 25 1.01 -12.54 2.78
N GLY A 26 1.35 -11.25 2.77
CA GLY A 26 0.86 -10.29 1.78
C GLY A 26 -0.65 -10.04 1.89
N LYS A 27 -1.15 -9.86 3.11
CA LYS A 27 -2.57 -9.68 3.42
C LYS A 27 -2.83 -8.47 4.31
N ILE A 28 -4.02 -7.93 4.17
CA ILE A 28 -4.67 -7.16 5.22
C ILE A 28 -5.74 -8.06 5.83
N ILE A 29 -5.72 -8.19 7.14
CA ILE A 29 -6.67 -9.01 7.90
C ILE A 29 -7.37 -8.16 8.96
N SER A 30 -8.53 -8.62 9.39
CA SER A 30 -9.24 -8.08 10.54
C SER A 30 -9.46 -9.17 11.58
N ILE A 31 -9.34 -8.79 12.86
CA ILE A 31 -9.64 -9.67 13.99
C ILE A 31 -10.75 -9.01 14.80
N ASN A 32 -11.87 -9.73 14.96
CA ASN A 32 -12.97 -9.24 15.78
C ASN A 32 -12.57 -9.21 17.27
N ILE A 33 -12.85 -8.10 17.93
CA ILE A 33 -12.42 -7.88 19.33
C ILE A 33 -13.14 -8.84 20.29
N LYS A 34 -14.39 -9.21 20.01
CA LYS A 34 -15.24 -10.04 20.89
C LYS A 34 -14.94 -11.53 20.74
N ASP A 35 -15.13 -12.07 19.55
CA ASP A 35 -15.04 -13.52 19.31
C ASP A 35 -13.67 -13.99 18.80
N LYS A 36 -12.74 -13.05 18.59
CA LYS A 36 -11.36 -13.30 18.12
C LYS A 36 -11.25 -13.93 16.74
N LYS A 37 -12.35 -14.03 16.01
CA LYS A 37 -12.32 -14.52 14.65
C LYS A 37 -11.59 -13.53 13.74
N PHE A 38 -10.77 -14.08 12.85
CA PHE A 38 -10.10 -13.29 11.83
C PHE A 38 -10.74 -13.48 10.46
N ASN A 39 -10.66 -12.43 9.63
CA ASN A 39 -11.10 -12.46 8.25
C ASN A 39 -10.02 -11.83 7.37
N MET A 40 -9.81 -12.39 6.18
CA MET A 40 -8.99 -11.77 5.17
C MET A 40 -9.76 -10.60 4.55
N VAL A 41 -9.24 -9.39 4.73
CA VAL A 41 -9.82 -8.17 4.17
C VAL A 41 -9.40 -8.01 2.72
N SER A 42 -8.11 -8.20 2.42
CA SER A 42 -7.55 -8.12 1.06
C SER A 42 -6.28 -8.95 0.93
N MET A 43 -5.85 -9.18 -0.31
CA MET A 43 -4.67 -9.99 -0.63
C MET A 43 -3.82 -9.36 -1.74
N GLY A 44 -2.68 -9.97 -2.01
CA GLY A 44 -1.80 -9.50 -3.09
C GLY A 44 -0.99 -8.27 -2.72
N HIS A 45 -0.64 -8.12 -1.45
CA HIS A 45 0.21 -7.06 -0.93
C HIS A 45 1.67 -7.50 -0.82
N ARG A 46 2.59 -6.56 -1.06
CA ARG A 46 4.01 -6.81 -0.90
C ARG A 46 4.48 -6.52 0.52
N ASN A 47 4.46 -5.28 0.91
CA ASN A 47 4.93 -4.83 2.22
C ASN A 47 4.17 -3.59 2.68
N PRO A 48 2.90 -3.74 3.09
CA PRO A 48 2.11 -2.63 3.59
C PRO A 48 2.69 -2.11 4.91
N GLN A 49 2.79 -0.78 5.03
CA GLN A 49 3.39 -0.09 6.16
C GLN A 49 2.37 0.71 6.97
N GLY A 50 1.65 1.59 6.30
CA GLY A 50 0.61 2.40 6.92
C GLY A 50 -0.78 1.82 6.64
N LEU A 51 -1.65 1.95 7.64
CA LEU A 51 -3.04 1.51 7.56
C LEU A 51 -3.92 2.47 8.36
N VAL A 52 -4.92 3.05 7.74
CA VAL A 52 -5.87 3.94 8.38
C VAL A 52 -7.30 3.61 7.99
N TYR A 53 -8.20 3.64 8.96
CA TYR A 53 -9.64 3.58 8.73
C TYR A 53 -10.27 4.95 8.97
N ILE A 54 -10.80 5.53 7.91
CA ILE A 54 -11.51 6.80 7.91
C ILE A 54 -12.99 6.51 8.21
N LYS A 55 -13.34 6.68 9.48
CA LYS A 55 -14.65 6.24 10.00
C LYS A 55 -15.82 6.94 9.34
N LYS A 56 -15.72 8.24 9.08
CA LYS A 56 -16.80 9.06 8.50
C LYS A 56 -17.22 8.58 7.09
N ASP A 57 -16.26 8.05 6.32
CA ASP A 57 -16.46 7.67 4.93
C ASP A 57 -16.40 6.14 4.73
N ASP A 58 -16.33 5.37 5.83
CA ASP A 58 -16.19 3.91 5.83
C ASP A 58 -15.07 3.41 4.89
N THR A 59 -13.95 4.14 4.86
CA THR A 59 -12.87 3.91 3.91
C THR A 59 -11.59 3.46 4.62
N ILE A 60 -10.95 2.42 4.10
CA ILE A 60 -9.64 1.97 4.54
C ILE A 60 -8.61 2.37 3.49
N LEU A 61 -7.55 3.06 3.93
CA LEU A 61 -6.41 3.36 3.08
C LEU A 61 -5.16 2.66 3.63
N SER A 62 -4.28 2.25 2.72
CA SER A 62 -3.00 1.65 3.05
C SER A 62 -1.89 2.24 2.22
N THR A 63 -0.68 2.28 2.78
CA THR A 63 0.57 2.55 2.07
C THR A 63 1.39 1.28 1.98
N GLU A 64 2.13 1.12 0.90
CA GLU A 64 2.85 -0.12 0.63
C GLU A 64 4.17 0.13 -0.09
N HIS A 65 5.24 -0.53 0.36
CA HIS A 65 6.51 -0.53 -0.36
C HIS A 65 6.45 -1.36 -1.63
N GLY A 66 6.77 -0.74 -2.75
CA GLY A 66 7.09 -1.45 -3.97
C GLY A 66 8.46 -2.14 -3.92
N PRO A 67 8.83 -2.89 -4.98
CA PRO A 67 10.16 -3.50 -5.07
C PRO A 67 11.24 -2.43 -5.35
N LYS A 68 11.58 -2.18 -6.59
CA LYS A 68 12.48 -1.12 -7.02
C LYS A 68 11.68 -0.03 -7.73
N GLY A 69 11.20 0.97 -6.98
CA GLY A 69 10.12 1.86 -7.37
C GLY A 69 8.75 1.25 -7.08
N GLY A 70 7.68 2.00 -7.32
CA GLY A 70 6.31 1.53 -7.19
C GLY A 70 5.81 1.42 -5.76
N ASP A 71 6.24 2.31 -4.86
CA ASP A 71 5.55 2.49 -3.58
C ASP A 71 4.14 3.00 -3.86
N GLU A 72 3.14 2.53 -3.12
CA GLU A 72 1.73 2.72 -3.43
C GLU A 72 0.93 3.28 -2.27
N VAL A 73 -0.13 4.01 -2.63
CA VAL A 73 -1.26 4.34 -1.75
C VAL A 73 -2.48 3.65 -2.32
N ASN A 74 -3.10 2.81 -1.52
CA ASN A 74 -4.21 1.95 -1.91
C ASN A 74 -5.48 2.28 -1.11
N LYS A 75 -6.63 2.35 -1.79
CA LYS A 75 -7.94 2.21 -1.15
C LYS A 75 -8.25 0.73 -1.02
N ILE A 76 -8.49 0.28 0.20
CA ILE A 76 -8.69 -1.16 0.46
C ILE A 76 -10.15 -1.53 0.29
N GLU A 77 -10.41 -2.39 -0.67
CA GLU A 77 -11.69 -2.98 -0.96
C GLU A 77 -11.74 -4.42 -0.43
N ILE A 78 -12.81 -4.76 0.29
CA ILE A 78 -12.95 -6.09 0.91
C ILE A 78 -13.00 -7.18 -0.15
N GLY A 79 -12.21 -8.24 0.06
CA GLY A 79 -12.14 -9.41 -0.82
C GLY A 79 -11.33 -9.22 -2.09
N LYS A 80 -10.73 -8.04 -2.31
CA LYS A 80 -9.98 -7.74 -3.52
C LYS A 80 -8.50 -8.14 -3.45
N ASN A 81 -7.90 -8.24 -4.65
CA ASN A 81 -6.51 -8.59 -4.86
C ASN A 81 -5.74 -7.40 -5.46
N TYR A 82 -4.60 -7.06 -4.86
CA TYR A 82 -3.75 -5.92 -5.21
C TYR A 82 -2.57 -6.29 -6.11
N GLY A 83 -2.46 -7.55 -6.50
CA GLY A 83 -1.66 -8.00 -7.63
C GLY A 83 -0.23 -8.45 -7.34
N TRP A 84 0.38 -8.11 -6.20
CA TRP A 84 1.73 -8.58 -5.90
C TRP A 84 1.80 -10.11 -5.78
N PRO A 85 2.80 -10.79 -6.37
CA PRO A 85 3.96 -10.31 -7.13
C PRO A 85 3.75 -10.34 -8.66
N ILE A 86 2.53 -10.35 -9.14
CA ILE A 86 2.20 -10.42 -10.57
C ILE A 86 2.23 -9.02 -11.20
N ALA A 87 1.63 -8.03 -10.52
CA ALA A 87 1.60 -6.65 -10.96
C ALA A 87 2.35 -5.72 -9.99
N SER A 88 3.02 -4.72 -10.52
CA SER A 88 3.62 -3.59 -9.78
C SER A 88 4.13 -2.53 -10.73
N TYR A 89 4.09 -1.27 -10.34
CA TYR A 89 4.73 -0.16 -11.06
C TYR A 89 6.25 -0.11 -10.87
N GLY A 90 6.78 -0.83 -9.89
CA GLY A 90 8.21 -1.01 -9.70
C GLY A 90 8.86 -2.03 -10.64
N ARG A 91 10.09 -2.39 -10.33
CA ARG A 91 10.86 -3.45 -11.01
C ARG A 91 11.36 -4.43 -9.96
N HIS A 92 11.54 -5.69 -10.32
CA HIS A 92 12.21 -6.63 -9.42
C HIS A 92 13.57 -6.10 -8.99
N SER A 93 13.91 -6.29 -7.74
CA SER A 93 15.24 -5.96 -7.19
C SER A 93 16.27 -7.02 -7.54
N ASP A 94 15.82 -8.23 -7.84
CA ASP A 94 16.64 -9.38 -8.18
C ASP A 94 16.52 -9.65 -9.69
N ASP A 95 17.64 -9.70 -10.39
CA ASP A 95 17.69 -9.90 -11.85
C ASP A 95 17.14 -11.28 -12.25
N LYS A 96 17.33 -12.30 -11.40
CA LYS A 96 16.81 -13.65 -11.62
C LYS A 96 15.29 -13.69 -11.85
N PHE A 97 14.53 -12.75 -11.24
CA PHE A 97 13.07 -12.72 -11.40
C PHE A 97 12.59 -11.80 -12.53
N ARG A 98 13.48 -11.09 -13.21
CA ARG A 98 13.10 -10.19 -14.30
C ARG A 98 12.70 -10.92 -15.56
N GLU A 99 13.40 -12.01 -15.86
CA GLU A 99 13.20 -12.81 -17.09
C GLU A 99 12.05 -13.79 -16.93
N ASP A 100 12.00 -14.51 -15.79
CA ASP A 100 11.03 -15.59 -15.55
C ASP A 100 9.64 -15.10 -15.13
N SER A 101 9.53 -13.90 -14.56
CA SER A 101 8.27 -13.36 -14.05
C SER A 101 8.24 -11.84 -14.14
N PRO A 102 8.08 -11.26 -15.34
CA PRO A 102 8.02 -9.82 -15.51
C PRO A 102 6.79 -9.24 -14.79
N LEU A 103 6.99 -8.13 -14.05
CA LEU A 103 5.89 -7.43 -13.39
C LEU A 103 5.01 -6.72 -14.43
N LEU A 104 3.74 -7.01 -14.39
CA LEU A 104 2.72 -6.33 -15.19
C LEU A 104 2.51 -4.92 -14.64
N LYS A 105 2.39 -3.91 -15.52
CA LYS A 105 2.35 -2.51 -15.09
C LYS A 105 0.94 -2.02 -14.76
N SER A 106 -0.07 -2.42 -15.49
CA SER A 106 -1.44 -2.02 -15.18
C SER A 106 -2.12 -3.09 -14.33
N HIS A 107 -2.39 -2.78 -13.08
CA HIS A 107 -3.14 -3.65 -12.18
C HIS A 107 -4.54 -3.92 -12.75
N LYS A 108 -5.26 -2.87 -13.10
CA LYS A 108 -6.64 -2.95 -13.60
C LYS A 108 -6.77 -3.81 -14.86
N LYS A 109 -5.86 -3.68 -15.82
CA LYS A 109 -5.88 -4.49 -17.07
C LYS A 109 -5.66 -5.97 -16.80
N ASN A 110 -5.08 -6.31 -15.66
CA ASN A 110 -4.76 -7.68 -15.24
C ASN A 110 -5.69 -8.20 -14.14
N GLY A 111 -6.82 -7.53 -13.90
CA GLY A 111 -7.84 -7.98 -12.95
C GLY A 111 -7.55 -7.66 -11.49
N PHE A 112 -6.56 -6.79 -11.21
CA PHE A 112 -6.21 -6.35 -9.86
C PHE A 112 -6.72 -4.94 -9.58
N VAL A 113 -6.76 -4.57 -8.29
CA VAL A 113 -7.11 -3.21 -7.89
C VAL A 113 -5.95 -2.27 -8.24
N GLU A 114 -6.28 -1.16 -8.90
CA GLU A 114 -5.31 -0.12 -9.25
C GLU A 114 -5.01 0.74 -8.02
N PRO A 115 -3.73 1.06 -7.72
CA PRO A 115 -3.40 1.99 -6.65
C PRO A 115 -3.93 3.40 -6.95
N LEU A 116 -4.36 4.11 -5.92
CA LEU A 116 -4.76 5.53 -6.02
C LEU A 116 -3.59 6.42 -6.44
N LYS A 117 -2.41 6.07 -5.97
CA LYS A 117 -1.15 6.74 -6.28
C LYS A 117 0.01 5.76 -6.20
N TYR A 118 0.94 5.87 -7.12
CA TYR A 118 2.24 5.17 -7.03
C TYR A 118 3.40 6.15 -7.21
N PHE A 119 4.57 5.77 -6.72
CA PHE A 119 5.78 6.57 -6.74
C PHE A 119 6.93 5.84 -7.43
N VAL A 120 7.44 6.43 -8.51
CA VAL A 120 8.64 5.98 -9.21
C VAL A 120 9.53 7.19 -9.44
N PRO A 121 10.69 7.24 -8.79
CA PRO A 121 11.31 6.25 -7.90
C PRO A 121 10.55 6.07 -6.57
N SER A 122 10.85 4.98 -5.84
CA SER A 122 10.35 4.77 -4.48
C SER A 122 10.77 5.91 -3.56
N ILE A 123 9.87 6.32 -2.69
CA ILE A 123 10.10 7.35 -1.67
C ILE A 123 10.36 6.75 -0.28
N GLY A 124 10.31 5.41 -0.15
CA GLY A 124 10.33 4.74 1.14
C GLY A 124 9.08 5.08 1.94
N ILE A 125 7.91 4.89 1.32
CA ILE A 125 6.62 5.23 1.90
C ILE A 125 6.45 4.53 3.25
N SER A 126 5.83 5.22 4.23
CA SER A 126 5.65 4.69 5.57
C SER A 126 4.20 4.89 6.03
N GLN A 127 3.98 5.63 7.10
CA GLN A 127 2.66 5.80 7.70
C GLN A 127 1.71 6.65 6.84
N ILE A 128 0.41 6.43 7.05
CA ILE A 128 -0.69 7.24 6.52
C ILE A 128 -1.64 7.60 7.66
N ILE A 129 -2.08 8.85 7.70
CA ILE A 129 -3.08 9.33 8.66
C ILE A 129 -4.11 10.23 7.99
N GLU A 130 -5.34 10.19 8.47
CA GLU A 130 -6.35 11.19 8.11
C GLU A 130 -5.98 12.55 8.71
N VAL A 131 -6.12 13.61 7.93
CA VAL A 131 -6.00 14.98 8.42
C VAL A 131 -7.38 15.40 8.93
N PRO A 132 -7.54 15.67 10.23
CA PRO A 132 -8.81 16.17 10.75
C PRO A 132 -9.24 17.47 10.05
N SER A 133 -10.52 17.62 9.75
CA SER A 133 -11.08 18.78 9.01
C SER A 133 -10.77 20.14 9.65
N ARG A 134 -10.55 20.18 10.97
CA ARG A 134 -10.08 21.40 11.67
C ARG A 134 -8.69 21.91 11.22
N PHE A 135 -7.90 21.08 10.53
CA PHE A 135 -6.56 21.45 10.02
C PHE A 135 -6.53 21.61 8.50
N GLY A 136 -7.66 21.60 7.83
CA GLY A 136 -7.76 21.77 6.38
C GLY A 136 -9.05 21.24 5.80
N ASP A 137 -9.09 21.12 4.49
CA ASP A 137 -10.24 20.57 3.79
C ASP A 137 -10.43 19.08 4.11
N ASP A 138 -11.67 18.62 3.96
CA ASP A 138 -11.98 17.19 4.03
C ASP A 138 -11.25 16.35 2.96
N TYR A 139 -11.20 15.05 3.19
CA TYR A 139 -10.60 14.06 2.28
C TYR A 139 -9.09 14.22 2.08
N ASN A 140 -8.39 14.74 3.08
CA ASN A 140 -6.94 14.86 3.09
C ASN A 140 -6.32 13.76 3.96
N VAL A 141 -5.18 13.26 3.49
CA VAL A 141 -4.31 12.39 4.29
C VAL A 141 -2.88 12.90 4.23
N PHE A 142 -2.15 12.68 5.31
CA PHE A 142 -0.70 12.80 5.31
C PHE A 142 -0.09 11.41 5.14
N VAL A 143 0.88 11.34 4.25
CA VAL A 143 1.70 10.16 4.00
C VAL A 143 3.15 10.50 4.30
N THR A 144 3.78 9.71 5.16
CA THR A 144 5.18 9.92 5.50
C THR A 144 6.11 9.07 4.63
N SER A 145 7.33 9.51 4.48
CA SER A 145 8.35 8.88 3.66
C SER A 145 9.68 8.84 4.42
N MET A 146 10.30 7.66 4.47
CA MET A 146 11.62 7.45 5.05
C MET A 146 12.75 7.94 4.13
N GLY A 147 12.43 8.11 2.85
CA GLY A 147 13.38 8.52 1.84
C GLY A 147 14.30 7.41 1.35
N LYS A 148 15.04 7.73 0.31
CA LYS A 148 16.06 6.84 -0.25
C LYS A 148 17.31 6.90 0.61
N ASN A 149 17.90 5.73 0.91
CA ASN A 149 19.18 5.68 1.61
C ASN A 149 20.30 6.25 0.73
N LEU A 150 20.80 7.44 1.12
CA LEU A 150 21.77 8.22 0.35
C LEU A 150 23.24 7.87 0.63
N LYS A 151 23.54 6.69 1.14
CA LYS A 151 24.93 6.30 1.39
C LYS A 151 25.86 6.43 0.16
N PHE A 152 25.31 6.61 -1.05
CA PHE A 152 26.08 6.50 -2.30
C PHE A 152 26.02 7.71 -3.24
N ASN A 153 25.42 8.85 -2.87
CA ASN A 153 25.44 10.00 -3.75
C ASN A 153 25.34 11.30 -2.94
N LYS A 154 26.48 11.89 -2.60
CA LYS A 154 26.58 13.12 -1.80
C LYS A 154 26.02 14.35 -2.51
N ASP A 155 25.86 14.29 -3.83
CA ASP A 155 25.52 15.43 -4.69
C ASP A 155 24.05 15.50 -5.12
N LYS A 156 23.19 14.61 -4.61
CA LYS A 156 21.76 14.61 -4.93
C LYS A 156 20.93 14.91 -3.70
N GLU A 157 19.98 15.84 -3.87
CA GLU A 157 18.94 16.12 -2.91
C GLU A 157 18.30 14.83 -2.39
N PRO A 158 18.08 14.69 -1.06
CA PRO A 158 17.45 13.52 -0.49
C PRO A 158 16.01 13.39 -0.96
N VAL A 159 15.72 12.40 -1.76
CA VAL A 159 14.34 12.04 -2.13
C VAL A 159 13.71 11.31 -0.95
N GLY A 160 12.68 11.90 -0.37
CA GLY A 160 11.99 11.36 0.81
C GLY A 160 12.40 12.08 2.10
N ARG A 161 12.09 11.51 3.25
CA ARG A 161 12.07 12.17 4.57
C ARG A 161 11.13 13.37 4.57
N THR A 162 9.98 13.17 3.95
CA THR A 162 9.00 14.21 3.64
C THR A 162 7.63 13.73 4.10
N ILE A 163 6.78 14.68 4.41
CA ILE A 163 5.35 14.43 4.58
C ILE A 163 4.66 14.90 3.30
N TYR A 164 3.97 13.99 2.65
CA TYR A 164 3.14 14.30 1.48
C TYR A 164 1.71 14.51 1.93
N GLN A 165 1.11 15.62 1.53
CA GLN A 165 -0.33 15.82 1.64
C GLN A 165 -0.98 15.32 0.35
N LEU A 166 -1.90 14.36 0.47
CA LEU A 166 -2.70 13.88 -0.64
C LEU A 166 -4.15 14.30 -0.43
N LYS A 167 -4.71 14.95 -1.43
CA LYS A 167 -6.11 15.41 -1.44
C LYS A 167 -6.91 14.49 -2.36
N PHE A 168 -8.01 13.96 -1.86
CA PHE A 168 -8.89 13.07 -2.61
C PHE A 168 -10.24 13.73 -2.90
N ASN A 169 -10.98 13.16 -3.84
CA ASN A 169 -12.42 13.39 -3.97
C ASN A 169 -13.17 12.71 -2.81
N SER A 170 -14.48 12.98 -2.69
CA SER A 170 -15.29 12.56 -1.55
C SER A 170 -15.42 11.05 -1.34
N ASP A 171 -15.16 10.24 -2.36
CA ASP A 171 -15.22 8.77 -2.29
C ASP A 171 -13.85 8.10 -2.25
N TYR A 172 -12.77 8.89 -2.16
CA TYR A 172 -11.38 8.42 -2.21
C TYR A 172 -11.08 7.54 -3.44
N SER A 173 -11.69 7.81 -4.58
CA SER A 173 -11.40 7.08 -5.83
C SER A 173 -10.33 7.76 -6.68
N LYS A 174 -10.06 9.04 -6.44
CA LYS A 174 -9.12 9.85 -7.24
C LYS A 174 -8.47 10.96 -6.43
N LEU A 175 -7.20 11.24 -6.71
CA LEU A 175 -6.52 12.47 -6.26
C LEU A 175 -7.08 13.68 -6.99
N ARG A 176 -7.21 14.80 -6.23
CA ARG A 176 -7.54 16.14 -6.76
C ARG A 176 -6.29 16.86 -7.24
#